data_61497a0d15aeed85eb2044047d37899c
#
_entry.id   61497a0d15aeed85eb2044047d37899c
#
_cell.length_a   1.000
_cell.length_b   1.000
_cell.length_c   1.000
_cell.angle_alpha   90.00
_cell.angle_beta   90.00
_cell.angle_gamma   90.00
#
_symmetry.space_group_name_H-M   'P 1'
#
loop_
_entity.id
_entity.type
_entity.pdbx_description
1 polymer ?
#
loop_
_entity_poly.entity_id
_entity_poly.type
_entity_poly.pdbx_seq_one_letter_code
_entity_poly.pdbx_strand_id
1 'polypeptide(L)'
;MNSAPSASLPNPAAAIPWRVTPPLISTALIMLGSGFLGTLLPLRFSALGLSDGVIGLIAAAEALGFLVGCLYAHKLIAPVGLDRAYAAFAGLKSVAILCLYFADGVPALVLLRFLIGVNAAGLAIIVESWLNALAPNEQRGRVLTIYVLVYGLFFGLGQLFSQSLNVKGPELLFIAGISTTLALVPMVAIDVRAPILPRRVKLEILKALRNSPVSVSACLLNGLILTAFTTVGPLFSARIGFDQRHIVLLMACVSLGGLFLQWPIGYFSDKIDRLHALIGLGLGILAVSAALVWADHRMPFALLALLFGVFGGLAESLYAVGVAHANDRAVATDYVALSSTLLFVWALGSSIGPPIGTYALQLIAPSAFFVYVAVLTLIFTLFAVWRLSRRKAERLIESHEDFLAYPQTSPEIYAWLPYHKDKDTEREPPKTQDAAGDPKDAKQ
;
A
#
# COMPACT_ATOMS: atom_id res chain seq x y z
N MET A 1 -47.01 -16.56 20.85
CA MET A 1 -46.18 -15.38 21.06
C MET A 1 -44.74 -15.86 21.13
N ASN A 2 -44.05 -15.93 19.98
CA ASN A 2 -42.64 -16.25 19.92
C ASN A 2 -41.88 -14.93 19.83
N SER A 3 -41.20 -14.59 20.91
CA SER A 3 -40.28 -13.47 20.94
C SER A 3 -39.08 -13.80 20.06
N ALA A 4 -38.87 -13.02 19.00
CA ALA A 4 -37.66 -13.06 18.18
C ALA A 4 -36.44 -12.77 19.10
N PRO A 5 -35.32 -13.51 18.94
CA PRO A 5 -34.11 -13.21 19.72
C PRO A 5 -33.62 -11.82 19.34
N SER A 6 -33.53 -10.93 20.34
CA SER A 6 -32.91 -9.62 20.23
C SER A 6 -31.48 -9.81 19.72
N ALA A 7 -31.16 -9.31 18.52
CA ALA A 7 -29.80 -9.22 18.04
C ALA A 7 -29.03 -8.37 19.05
N SER A 8 -28.18 -9.01 19.85
CA SER A 8 -27.26 -8.31 20.75
C SER A 8 -26.34 -7.43 19.92
N LEU A 9 -26.30 -6.15 20.21
CA LEU A 9 -25.32 -5.23 19.64
C LEU A 9 -23.91 -5.83 19.78
N PRO A 10 -23.06 -5.74 18.77
CA PRO A 10 -21.71 -6.29 18.83
C PRO A 10 -20.98 -5.67 20.00
N ASN A 11 -20.40 -6.50 20.87
CA ASN A 11 -19.62 -6.05 22.01
C ASN A 11 -18.32 -5.41 21.51
N PRO A 12 -18.15 -4.08 21.60
CA PRO A 12 -16.94 -3.40 21.10
C PRO A 12 -15.67 -3.79 21.87
N ALA A 13 -15.81 -4.48 23.01
CA ALA A 13 -14.70 -4.95 23.84
C ALA A 13 -14.33 -6.43 23.58
N ALA A 14 -14.92 -7.11 22.57
CA ALA A 14 -14.53 -8.47 22.27
C ALA A 14 -13.04 -8.55 21.92
N ALA A 15 -12.29 -9.41 22.64
CA ALA A 15 -10.87 -9.62 22.42
C ALA A 15 -10.62 -10.11 20.99
N ILE A 16 -9.56 -9.59 20.37
CA ILE A 16 -9.13 -10.04 19.04
C ILE A 16 -8.79 -11.54 19.12
N PRO A 17 -9.28 -12.37 18.19
CA PRO A 17 -8.95 -13.78 18.19
C PRO A 17 -7.43 -13.99 18.18
N TRP A 18 -6.91 -14.76 19.11
CA TRP A 18 -5.46 -15.06 19.17
C TRP A 18 -4.93 -15.67 17.86
N ARG A 19 -5.82 -16.27 17.05
CA ARG A 19 -5.51 -16.89 15.75
C ARG A 19 -4.99 -15.91 14.69
N VAL A 20 -5.27 -14.60 14.82
CA VAL A 20 -4.72 -13.57 13.91
C VAL A 20 -3.30 -13.15 14.31
N THR A 21 -2.83 -13.51 15.51
CA THR A 21 -1.51 -13.14 16.02
C THR A 21 -0.35 -13.69 15.17
N PRO A 22 -0.35 -14.98 14.75
CA PRO A 22 0.74 -15.51 13.93
C PRO A 22 0.96 -14.75 12.60
N PRO A 23 -0.06 -14.47 11.77
CA PRO A 23 0.13 -13.65 10.57
C PRO A 23 0.61 -12.22 10.88
N LEU A 24 0.19 -11.62 12.00
CA LEU A 24 0.66 -10.30 12.41
C LEU A 24 2.13 -10.32 12.83
N ILE A 25 2.58 -11.33 13.59
CA ILE A 25 4.00 -11.50 13.94
C ILE A 25 4.84 -11.75 12.69
N SER A 26 4.33 -12.58 11.78
CA SER A 26 4.98 -12.82 10.50
C SER A 26 5.15 -11.52 9.70
N THR A 27 4.10 -10.70 9.60
CA THR A 27 4.16 -9.37 8.99
C THR A 27 5.21 -8.48 9.67
N ALA A 28 5.23 -8.44 10.99
CA ALA A 28 6.20 -7.67 11.76
C ALA A 28 7.65 -8.04 11.38
N LEU A 29 7.95 -9.33 11.31
CA LEU A 29 9.29 -9.83 10.97
C LEU A 29 9.67 -9.51 9.51
N ILE A 30 8.73 -9.69 8.56
CA ILE A 30 8.96 -9.35 7.15
C ILE A 30 9.21 -7.84 7.00
N MET A 31 8.41 -7.01 7.67
CA MET A 31 8.51 -5.55 7.58
C MET A 31 9.75 -5.02 8.28
N LEU A 32 10.17 -5.62 9.39
CA LEU A 32 11.44 -5.32 10.03
C LEU A 32 12.60 -5.53 9.06
N GLY A 33 12.68 -6.69 8.41
CA GLY A 33 13.69 -6.99 7.39
C GLY A 33 13.63 -6.05 6.19
N SER A 34 12.42 -5.71 5.72
CA SER A 34 12.21 -4.78 4.61
C SER A 34 12.62 -3.35 4.97
N GLY A 35 12.40 -2.91 6.22
CA GLY A 35 12.83 -1.61 6.73
C GLY A 35 14.35 -1.45 6.74
N PHE A 36 15.09 -2.50 7.13
CA PHE A 36 16.56 -2.52 7.02
C PHE A 36 17.02 -2.27 5.59
N LEU A 37 16.42 -2.94 4.61
CA LEU A 37 16.81 -2.83 3.20
C LEU A 37 16.39 -1.49 2.60
N GLY A 38 15.22 -0.97 2.97
CA GLY A 38 14.62 0.21 2.34
C GLY A 38 15.52 1.44 2.35
N THR A 39 16.19 1.71 3.47
CA THR A 39 17.09 2.87 3.62
C THR A 39 18.54 2.57 3.24
N LEU A 40 19.06 1.42 3.71
CA LEU A 40 20.51 1.17 3.58
C LEU A 40 20.88 0.56 2.24
N LEU A 41 19.99 -0.09 1.52
CA LEU A 41 20.37 -0.74 0.26
C LEU A 41 20.74 0.27 -0.85
N PRO A 42 20.01 1.39 -1.06
CA PRO A 42 20.48 2.45 -1.96
C PRO A 42 21.85 3.03 -1.56
N LEU A 43 22.08 3.25 -0.27
CA LEU A 43 23.37 3.73 0.25
C LEU A 43 24.48 2.70 0.01
N ARG A 44 24.22 1.41 0.22
CA ARG A 44 25.15 0.32 -0.07
C ARG A 44 25.57 0.33 -1.53
N PHE A 45 24.61 0.39 -2.46
CA PHE A 45 24.91 0.42 -3.89
C PHE A 45 25.72 1.66 -4.28
N SER A 46 25.40 2.82 -3.71
CA SER A 46 26.20 4.03 -3.88
C SER A 46 27.62 3.87 -3.33
N ALA A 47 27.77 3.29 -2.13
CA ALA A 47 29.07 3.02 -1.50
C ALA A 47 29.92 1.96 -2.24
N LEU A 48 29.27 1.11 -3.05
CA LEU A 48 29.92 0.16 -3.97
C LEU A 48 30.25 0.78 -5.34
N GLY A 49 29.97 2.07 -5.53
CA GLY A 49 30.32 2.81 -6.74
C GLY A 49 29.31 2.72 -7.89
N LEU A 50 28.09 2.21 -7.65
CA LEU A 50 27.04 2.22 -8.66
C LEU A 50 26.53 3.65 -8.87
N SER A 51 26.24 4.03 -10.12
CA SER A 51 25.62 5.32 -10.41
C SER A 51 24.15 5.35 -9.94
N ASP A 52 23.66 6.55 -9.61
CA ASP A 52 22.30 6.71 -9.09
C ASP A 52 21.25 6.18 -10.07
N GLY A 53 21.43 6.38 -11.39
CA GLY A 53 20.53 5.84 -12.41
C GLY A 53 20.44 4.31 -12.37
N VAL A 54 21.56 3.62 -12.13
CA VAL A 54 21.60 2.16 -11.94
C VAL A 54 20.89 1.76 -10.65
N ILE A 55 21.08 2.50 -9.57
CA ILE A 55 20.38 2.27 -8.29
C ILE A 55 18.86 2.39 -8.48
N GLY A 56 18.42 3.40 -9.22
CA GLY A 56 17.01 3.56 -9.58
C GLY A 56 16.45 2.40 -10.41
N LEU A 57 17.22 1.88 -11.38
CA LEU A 57 16.85 0.71 -12.16
C LEU A 57 16.69 -0.54 -11.30
N ILE A 58 17.61 -0.76 -10.37
CA ILE A 58 17.57 -1.87 -9.41
C ILE A 58 16.33 -1.76 -8.49
N ALA A 59 15.98 -0.55 -8.05
CA ALA A 59 14.77 -0.31 -7.27
C ALA A 59 13.49 -0.55 -8.10
N ALA A 60 13.46 -0.10 -9.36
CA ALA A 60 12.36 -0.35 -10.29
C ALA A 60 12.12 -1.84 -10.53
N ALA A 61 13.19 -2.64 -10.58
CA ALA A 61 13.08 -4.08 -10.75
C ALA A 61 12.31 -4.76 -9.61
N GLU A 62 12.47 -4.32 -8.36
CA GLU A 62 11.66 -4.83 -7.25
C GLU A 62 10.19 -4.46 -7.39
N ALA A 63 9.88 -3.21 -7.71
CA ALA A 63 8.50 -2.76 -7.92
C ALA A 63 7.83 -3.50 -9.11
N LEU A 64 8.57 -3.73 -10.19
CA LEU A 64 8.10 -4.53 -11.31
C LEU A 64 7.89 -6.00 -10.92
N GLY A 65 8.79 -6.57 -10.13
CA GLY A 65 8.65 -7.92 -9.57
C GLY A 65 7.39 -8.02 -8.70
N PHE A 66 7.15 -7.04 -7.84
CA PHE A 66 5.95 -6.96 -7.02
C PHE A 66 4.68 -6.92 -7.88
N LEU A 67 4.66 -6.09 -8.92
CA LEU A 67 3.56 -6.02 -9.88
C LEU A 67 3.29 -7.39 -10.54
N VAL A 68 4.33 -8.05 -11.03
CA VAL A 68 4.21 -9.38 -11.64
C VAL A 68 3.74 -10.41 -10.60
N GLY A 69 4.22 -10.34 -9.36
CA GLY A 69 3.78 -11.16 -8.26
C GLY A 69 2.29 -10.99 -7.97
N CYS A 70 1.78 -9.76 -7.88
CA CYS A 70 0.35 -9.48 -7.68
C CYS A 70 -0.53 -10.10 -8.79
N LEU A 71 -0.04 -10.14 -10.03
CA LEU A 71 -0.79 -10.69 -11.16
C LEU A 71 -0.76 -12.22 -11.23
N TYR A 72 0.33 -12.84 -10.82
CA TYR A 72 0.58 -14.26 -11.10
C TYR A 72 0.74 -15.15 -9.86
N ALA A 73 0.98 -14.61 -8.65
CA ALA A 73 1.20 -15.43 -7.47
C ALA A 73 0.03 -16.37 -7.16
N HIS A 74 -1.23 -15.96 -7.41
CA HIS A 74 -2.40 -16.80 -7.24
C HIS A 74 -2.33 -18.12 -8.03
N LYS A 75 -1.69 -18.11 -9.24
CA LYS A 75 -1.50 -19.32 -10.05
C LYS A 75 -0.47 -20.28 -9.43
N LEU A 76 0.50 -19.74 -8.69
CA LEU A 76 1.51 -20.54 -7.99
C LEU A 76 0.98 -21.07 -6.66
N ILE A 77 0.13 -20.29 -5.98
CA ILE A 77 -0.45 -20.65 -4.68
C ILE A 77 -1.53 -21.72 -4.82
N ALA A 78 -2.41 -21.59 -5.83
CA ALA A 78 -3.58 -22.44 -6.00
C ALA A 78 -3.29 -23.97 -6.02
N PRO A 79 -2.26 -24.48 -6.72
CA PRO A 79 -1.98 -25.91 -6.76
C PRO A 79 -1.30 -26.47 -5.51
N VAL A 80 -0.55 -25.65 -4.76
CA VAL A 80 0.28 -26.12 -3.64
C VAL A 80 -0.33 -25.80 -2.26
N GLY A 81 -1.29 -24.88 -2.21
CA GLY A 81 -1.90 -24.38 -0.98
C GLY A 81 -1.09 -23.24 -0.33
N LEU A 82 -1.75 -22.52 0.60
CA LEU A 82 -1.20 -21.30 1.20
C LEU A 82 0.07 -21.59 2.03
N ASP A 83 0.07 -22.64 2.84
CA ASP A 83 1.17 -22.93 3.77
C ASP A 83 2.48 -23.23 3.04
N ARG A 84 2.40 -24.12 2.03
CA ARG A 84 3.56 -24.49 1.22
C ARG A 84 4.03 -23.33 0.34
N ALA A 85 3.08 -22.56 -0.23
CA ALA A 85 3.40 -21.38 -1.02
C ALA A 85 4.08 -20.31 -0.15
N TYR A 86 3.58 -20.11 1.09
CA TYR A 86 4.19 -19.18 2.03
C TYR A 86 5.64 -19.55 2.31
N ALA A 87 5.91 -20.83 2.62
CA ALA A 87 7.27 -21.34 2.87
C ALA A 87 8.17 -21.13 1.65
N ALA A 88 7.67 -21.40 0.45
CA ALA A 88 8.44 -21.23 -0.78
C ALA A 88 8.77 -19.76 -1.04
N PHE A 89 7.78 -18.84 -0.93
CA PHE A 89 8.01 -17.41 -1.15
C PHE A 89 8.94 -16.81 -0.09
N ALA A 90 8.79 -17.16 1.19
CA ALA A 90 9.67 -16.67 2.25
C ALA A 90 11.11 -17.19 2.09
N GLY A 91 11.25 -18.47 1.79
CA GLY A 91 12.57 -19.09 1.53
C GLY A 91 13.26 -18.46 0.32
N LEU A 92 12.56 -18.35 -0.82
CA LEU A 92 13.11 -17.74 -2.04
C LEU A 92 13.43 -16.26 -1.85
N LYS A 93 12.59 -15.50 -1.14
CA LYS A 93 12.88 -14.10 -0.81
C LYS A 93 14.13 -14.00 0.05
N SER A 94 14.24 -14.81 1.10
CA SER A 94 15.43 -14.83 1.97
C SER A 94 16.71 -15.17 1.20
N VAL A 95 16.68 -16.22 0.39
CA VAL A 95 17.82 -16.61 -0.46
C VAL A 95 18.18 -15.49 -1.42
N ALA A 96 17.21 -14.85 -2.08
CA ALA A 96 17.47 -13.74 -2.99
C ALA A 96 18.11 -12.54 -2.26
N ILE A 97 17.68 -12.22 -1.03
CA ILE A 97 18.30 -11.18 -0.20
C ILE A 97 19.76 -11.55 0.13
N LEU A 98 20.03 -12.78 0.56
CA LEU A 98 21.39 -13.22 0.88
C LEU A 98 22.30 -13.24 -0.35
N CYS A 99 21.77 -13.65 -1.51
CA CYS A 99 22.52 -13.66 -2.77
C CYS A 99 22.91 -12.27 -3.25
N LEU A 100 22.23 -11.19 -2.80
CA LEU A 100 22.67 -9.80 -3.11
C LEU A 100 24.10 -9.52 -2.61
N TYR A 101 24.58 -10.24 -1.60
CA TYR A 101 25.95 -10.08 -1.11
C TYR A 101 27.00 -10.58 -2.11
N PHE A 102 26.68 -11.66 -2.80
CA PHE A 102 27.58 -12.34 -3.75
C PHE A 102 27.32 -11.91 -5.20
N ALA A 103 26.35 -11.02 -5.42
CA ALA A 103 25.97 -10.62 -6.78
C ALA A 103 27.01 -9.69 -7.40
N ASP A 104 27.66 -10.16 -8.45
CA ASP A 104 28.55 -9.38 -9.27
C ASP A 104 27.83 -8.85 -10.51
N GLY A 105 27.80 -7.53 -10.65
CA GLY A 105 27.26 -6.85 -11.80
C GLY A 105 25.76 -6.53 -11.73
N VAL A 106 25.38 -5.51 -12.50
CA VAL A 106 24.03 -4.94 -12.51
C VAL A 106 22.94 -5.96 -12.90
N PRO A 107 23.12 -6.85 -13.90
CA PRO A 107 22.08 -7.81 -14.27
C PRO A 107 21.69 -8.76 -13.12
N ALA A 108 22.66 -9.22 -12.33
CA ALA A 108 22.40 -10.09 -11.18
C ALA A 108 21.61 -9.34 -10.09
N LEU A 109 21.98 -8.09 -9.79
CA LEU A 109 21.28 -7.25 -8.83
C LEU A 109 19.83 -6.97 -9.26
N VAL A 110 19.62 -6.65 -10.54
CA VAL A 110 18.28 -6.42 -11.11
C VAL A 110 17.43 -7.69 -11.00
N LEU A 111 17.97 -8.85 -11.37
CA LEU A 111 17.24 -10.12 -11.27
C LEU A 111 16.88 -10.48 -9.83
N LEU A 112 17.82 -10.35 -8.90
CA LEU A 112 17.57 -10.65 -7.48
C LEU A 112 16.53 -9.71 -6.88
N ARG A 113 16.58 -8.42 -7.20
CA ARG A 113 15.58 -7.45 -6.73
C ARG A 113 14.21 -7.74 -7.33
N PHE A 114 14.13 -8.09 -8.61
CA PHE A 114 12.89 -8.54 -9.22
C PHE A 114 12.30 -9.77 -8.50
N LEU A 115 13.12 -10.78 -8.21
CA LEU A 115 12.69 -11.97 -7.46
C LEU A 115 12.24 -11.60 -6.04
N ILE A 116 12.92 -10.69 -5.35
CA ILE A 116 12.50 -10.19 -4.03
C ILE A 116 11.11 -9.58 -4.12
N GLY A 117 10.83 -8.78 -5.15
CA GLY A 117 9.52 -8.18 -5.38
C GLY A 117 8.42 -9.22 -5.63
N VAL A 118 8.65 -10.17 -6.54
CA VAL A 118 7.69 -11.27 -6.81
C VAL A 118 7.32 -12.01 -5.53
N ASN A 119 8.33 -12.39 -4.74
CA ASN A 119 8.11 -13.13 -3.51
C ASN A 119 7.44 -12.27 -2.42
N ALA A 120 7.72 -10.96 -2.37
CA ALA A 120 7.07 -10.04 -1.45
C ALA A 120 5.56 -9.95 -1.71
N ALA A 121 5.14 -9.86 -2.98
CA ALA A 121 3.74 -9.88 -3.35
C ALA A 121 3.05 -11.20 -2.97
N GLY A 122 3.70 -12.34 -3.23
CA GLY A 122 3.18 -13.65 -2.83
C GLY A 122 2.96 -13.77 -1.32
N LEU A 123 3.91 -13.29 -0.52
CA LEU A 123 3.80 -13.27 0.95
C LEU A 123 2.66 -12.37 1.42
N ALA A 124 2.52 -11.18 0.84
CA ALA A 124 1.44 -10.24 1.18
C ALA A 124 0.07 -10.86 0.91
N ILE A 125 -0.15 -11.41 -0.29
CA ILE A 125 -1.39 -12.09 -0.68
C ILE A 125 -1.76 -13.19 0.32
N ILE A 126 -0.80 -14.01 0.73
CA ILE A 126 -1.05 -15.13 1.64
C ILE A 126 -1.38 -14.63 3.04
N VAL A 127 -0.59 -13.70 3.60
CA VAL A 127 -0.84 -13.14 4.94
C VAL A 127 -2.21 -12.49 5.00
N GLU A 128 -2.56 -11.67 4.02
CA GLU A 128 -3.85 -10.98 3.98
C GLU A 128 -5.01 -11.95 3.80
N SER A 129 -4.85 -12.99 2.98
CA SER A 129 -5.85 -14.05 2.85
C SER A 129 -6.11 -14.78 4.18
N TRP A 130 -5.04 -15.08 4.94
CA TRP A 130 -5.15 -15.68 6.27
C TRP A 130 -5.83 -14.74 7.26
N LEU A 131 -5.42 -13.50 7.34
CA LEU A 131 -6.03 -12.52 8.24
C LEU A 131 -7.52 -12.35 7.94
N ASN A 132 -7.89 -12.26 6.65
CA ASN A 132 -9.29 -12.16 6.23
C ASN A 132 -10.12 -13.38 6.65
N ALA A 133 -9.56 -14.59 6.53
CA ALA A 133 -10.24 -15.83 6.91
C ALA A 133 -10.38 -16.00 8.42
N LEU A 134 -9.40 -15.52 9.19
CA LEU A 134 -9.35 -15.65 10.65
C LEU A 134 -10.13 -14.55 11.39
N ALA A 135 -10.35 -13.40 10.75
CA ALA A 135 -11.05 -12.27 11.34
C ALA A 135 -12.58 -12.49 11.30
N PRO A 136 -13.28 -12.44 12.47
CA PRO A 136 -14.74 -12.37 12.48
C PRO A 136 -15.25 -11.17 11.67
N ASN A 137 -16.40 -11.30 11.01
CA ASN A 137 -16.94 -10.23 10.16
C ASN A 137 -17.04 -8.88 10.89
N GLU A 138 -17.45 -8.91 12.16
CA GLU A 138 -17.63 -7.72 13.00
C GLU A 138 -16.30 -7.06 13.42
N GLN A 139 -15.19 -7.78 13.33
CA GLN A 139 -13.87 -7.33 13.76
C GLN A 139 -12.88 -7.11 12.59
N ARG A 140 -13.30 -7.36 11.34
CA ARG A 140 -12.42 -7.25 10.18
C ARG A 140 -11.73 -5.89 10.08
N GLY A 141 -12.48 -4.80 10.20
CA GLY A 141 -11.90 -3.45 10.16
C GLY A 141 -10.84 -3.22 11.25
N ARG A 142 -11.08 -3.73 12.47
CA ARG A 142 -10.12 -3.64 13.57
C ARG A 142 -8.85 -4.45 13.32
N VAL A 143 -8.99 -5.67 12.79
CA VAL A 143 -7.85 -6.53 12.42
C VAL A 143 -7.03 -5.87 11.31
N LEU A 144 -7.70 -5.29 10.31
CA LEU A 144 -7.04 -4.53 9.24
C LEU A 144 -6.26 -3.33 9.79
N THR A 145 -6.86 -2.55 10.67
CA THR A 145 -6.17 -1.41 11.30
C THR A 145 -4.91 -1.86 12.04
N ILE A 146 -4.97 -2.98 12.78
CA ILE A 146 -3.80 -3.51 13.48
C ILE A 146 -2.74 -4.00 12.48
N TYR A 147 -3.15 -4.66 11.39
CA TYR A 147 -2.24 -5.08 10.34
C TYR A 147 -1.46 -3.89 9.74
N VAL A 148 -2.16 -2.79 9.43
CA VAL A 148 -1.54 -1.56 8.91
C VAL A 148 -0.57 -0.94 9.92
N LEU A 149 -0.97 -0.89 11.20
CA LEU A 149 -0.10 -0.40 12.27
C LEU A 149 1.15 -1.26 12.43
N VAL A 150 1.00 -2.59 12.45
CA VAL A 150 2.13 -3.53 12.53
C VAL A 150 3.04 -3.36 11.32
N TYR A 151 2.48 -3.28 10.12
CA TYR A 151 3.21 -3.08 8.87
C TYR A 151 4.08 -1.81 8.93
N GLY A 152 3.47 -0.65 9.19
CA GLY A 152 4.19 0.63 9.20
C GLY A 152 5.16 0.76 10.38
N LEU A 153 4.75 0.32 11.58
CA LEU A 153 5.59 0.40 12.78
C LEU A 153 6.86 -0.44 12.62
N PHE A 154 6.74 -1.71 12.23
CA PHE A 154 7.91 -2.59 12.12
C PHE A 154 8.79 -2.25 10.93
N PHE A 155 8.24 -1.71 9.86
CA PHE A 155 9.04 -1.14 8.77
C PHE A 155 9.88 0.06 9.28
N GLY A 156 9.27 1.01 9.99
CA GLY A 156 9.97 2.14 10.59
C GLY A 156 11.01 1.73 11.65
N LEU A 157 10.69 0.73 12.50
CA LEU A 157 11.65 0.17 13.47
C LEU A 157 12.85 -0.49 12.75
N GLY A 158 12.60 -1.23 11.66
CA GLY A 158 13.67 -1.80 10.84
C GLY A 158 14.61 -0.72 10.29
N GLN A 159 14.05 0.40 9.82
CA GLN A 159 14.87 1.56 9.45
C GLN A 159 15.70 2.05 10.63
N LEU A 160 15.07 2.33 11.78
CA LEU A 160 15.77 2.88 12.96
C LEU A 160 16.89 1.95 13.45
N PHE A 161 16.67 0.65 13.52
CA PHE A 161 17.71 -0.30 13.95
C PHE A 161 18.87 -0.41 12.96
N SER A 162 18.68 -0.02 11.71
CA SER A 162 19.74 -0.05 10.69
C SER A 162 20.84 0.99 10.88
N GLN A 163 20.65 1.99 11.75
CA GLN A 163 21.61 3.09 11.94
C GLN A 163 23.02 2.66 12.37
N SER A 164 23.14 1.52 13.06
CA SER A 164 24.41 1.00 13.59
C SER A 164 25.06 -0.04 12.67
N LEU A 165 24.42 -0.40 11.56
CA LEU A 165 24.93 -1.43 10.66
C LEU A 165 25.94 -0.87 9.68
N ASN A 166 26.97 -1.64 9.35
CA ASN A 166 27.90 -1.27 8.31
C ASN A 166 27.24 -1.39 6.93
N VAL A 167 27.15 -0.28 6.19
CA VAL A 167 26.53 -0.23 4.85
C VAL A 167 27.20 -1.21 3.89
N LYS A 168 28.53 -1.38 3.97
CA LYS A 168 29.30 -2.29 3.11
C LYS A 168 29.36 -3.73 3.65
N GLY A 169 29.03 -3.92 4.92
CA GLY A 169 29.08 -5.24 5.57
C GLY A 169 27.99 -6.19 5.10
N PRO A 170 28.10 -7.47 5.43
CA PRO A 170 27.08 -8.47 5.16
C PRO A 170 25.89 -8.40 6.12
N GLU A 171 26.07 -7.77 7.29
CA GLU A 171 25.12 -7.80 8.42
C GLU A 171 23.73 -7.34 8.01
N LEU A 172 23.65 -6.28 7.18
CA LEU A 172 22.38 -5.75 6.65
C LEU A 172 21.58 -6.84 5.96
N LEU A 173 22.20 -7.56 5.01
CA LEU A 173 21.54 -8.55 4.20
C LEU A 173 21.23 -9.82 5.01
N PHE A 174 22.12 -10.19 5.94
CA PHE A 174 21.91 -11.35 6.79
C PHE A 174 20.75 -11.14 7.76
N ILE A 175 20.67 -9.98 8.43
CA ILE A 175 19.57 -9.66 9.33
C ILE A 175 18.24 -9.63 8.56
N ALA A 176 18.20 -9.00 7.39
CA ALA A 176 16.98 -8.94 6.57
C ALA A 176 16.56 -10.35 6.07
N GLY A 177 17.51 -11.17 5.64
CA GLY A 177 17.26 -12.55 5.23
C GLY A 177 16.78 -13.43 6.39
N ILE A 178 17.43 -13.33 7.55
CA ILE A 178 17.06 -14.05 8.78
C ILE A 178 15.66 -13.64 9.24
N SER A 179 15.35 -12.33 9.29
CA SER A 179 14.02 -11.83 9.66
C SER A 179 12.94 -12.40 8.74
N THR A 180 13.21 -12.45 7.42
CA THR A 180 12.28 -13.04 6.44
C THR A 180 12.11 -14.55 6.68
N THR A 181 13.17 -15.27 7.02
CA THR A 181 13.10 -16.71 7.35
C THR A 181 12.36 -16.95 8.67
N LEU A 182 12.64 -16.15 9.70
CA LEU A 182 11.96 -16.26 11.00
C LEU A 182 10.44 -16.01 10.89
N ALA A 183 9.99 -15.27 9.89
CA ALA A 183 8.57 -15.07 9.63
C ALA A 183 7.82 -16.37 9.30
N LEU A 184 8.52 -17.45 8.94
CA LEU A 184 7.94 -18.79 8.76
C LEU A 184 7.45 -19.39 10.09
N VAL A 185 8.16 -19.14 11.18
CA VAL A 185 7.94 -19.80 12.47
C VAL A 185 6.50 -19.58 12.99
N PRO A 186 5.98 -18.34 13.09
CA PRO A 186 4.62 -18.13 13.55
C PRO A 186 3.57 -18.73 12.61
N MET A 187 3.85 -18.79 11.30
CA MET A 187 2.90 -19.32 10.32
C MET A 187 2.71 -20.84 10.42
N VAL A 188 3.72 -21.57 10.86
CA VAL A 188 3.62 -23.03 11.14
C VAL A 188 2.67 -23.32 12.32
N ALA A 189 2.49 -22.38 13.23
CA ALA A 189 1.62 -22.52 14.40
C ALA A 189 0.13 -22.35 14.10
N ILE A 190 -0.24 -22.03 12.84
CA ILE A 190 -1.65 -21.86 12.44
C ILE A 190 -2.29 -23.22 12.17
N ASP A 191 -3.14 -23.67 13.06
CA ASP A 191 -3.96 -24.88 12.89
C ASP A 191 -5.38 -24.50 12.41
N VAL A 192 -5.48 -24.02 11.18
CA VAL A 192 -6.76 -23.69 10.55
C VAL A 192 -6.72 -24.07 9.07
N ARG A 193 -7.84 -24.60 8.55
CA ARG A 193 -7.94 -24.90 7.11
C ARG A 193 -7.66 -23.67 6.28
N ALA A 194 -6.80 -23.82 5.30
CA ALA A 194 -6.40 -22.76 4.40
C ALA A 194 -7.63 -22.12 3.71
N PRO A 195 -7.74 -20.79 3.66
CA PRO A 195 -8.84 -20.12 2.97
C PRO A 195 -8.78 -20.37 1.46
N ILE A 196 -9.96 -20.29 0.81
CA ILE A 196 -10.06 -20.40 -0.63
C ILE A 196 -9.71 -19.04 -1.23
N LEU A 197 -8.64 -18.99 -2.03
CA LEU A 197 -8.25 -17.77 -2.73
C LEU A 197 -9.25 -17.37 -3.81
N PRO A 198 -9.48 -16.07 -4.03
CA PRO A 198 -10.22 -15.58 -5.18
C PRO A 198 -9.57 -16.09 -6.49
N ARG A 199 -10.37 -16.63 -7.38
CA ARG A 199 -9.85 -17.33 -8.58
C ARG A 199 -9.15 -16.43 -9.61
N ARG A 200 -9.39 -15.12 -9.66
CA ARG A 200 -8.80 -14.21 -10.67
C ARG A 200 -8.80 -12.76 -10.20
N VAL A 201 -7.68 -12.10 -10.36
CA VAL A 201 -7.59 -10.64 -10.34
C VAL A 201 -8.11 -10.12 -11.69
N LYS A 202 -9.18 -9.31 -11.68
CA LYS A 202 -9.69 -8.63 -12.88
C LYS A 202 -9.17 -7.21 -12.89
N LEU A 203 -8.47 -6.84 -13.96
CA LEU A 203 -8.06 -5.46 -14.21
C LEU A 203 -9.07 -4.79 -15.13
N GLU A 204 -9.70 -3.72 -14.67
CA GLU A 204 -10.68 -2.94 -15.44
C GLU A 204 -10.21 -1.48 -15.60
N ILE A 205 -9.01 -1.31 -16.20
CA ILE A 205 -8.32 0.00 -16.29
C ILE A 205 -9.21 1.05 -16.97
N LEU A 206 -9.86 0.70 -18.08
CA LEU A 206 -10.70 1.65 -18.81
C LEU A 206 -11.95 2.06 -18.02
N LYS A 207 -12.53 1.13 -17.26
CA LYS A 207 -13.67 1.40 -16.38
C LYS A 207 -13.25 2.31 -15.21
N ALA A 208 -12.11 2.03 -14.57
CA ALA A 208 -11.56 2.87 -13.52
C ALA A 208 -11.25 4.29 -14.01
N LEU A 209 -10.65 4.44 -15.20
CA LEU A 209 -10.36 5.75 -15.81
C LEU A 209 -11.65 6.53 -16.15
N ARG A 210 -12.72 5.85 -16.54
CA ARG A 210 -14.00 6.51 -16.83
C ARG A 210 -14.71 6.95 -15.55
N ASN A 211 -14.74 6.09 -14.54
CA ASN A 211 -15.51 6.32 -13.32
C ASN A 211 -14.77 7.24 -12.34
N SER A 212 -13.47 7.06 -12.16
CA SER A 212 -12.68 7.76 -11.15
C SER A 212 -11.29 8.15 -11.65
N PRO A 213 -11.19 9.02 -12.69
CA PRO A 213 -9.90 9.37 -13.29
C PRO A 213 -8.96 10.07 -12.30
N VAL A 214 -9.50 10.84 -11.34
CA VAL A 214 -8.68 11.51 -10.31
C VAL A 214 -8.07 10.48 -9.37
N SER A 215 -8.80 9.42 -8.98
CA SER A 215 -8.26 8.35 -8.16
C SER A 215 -7.14 7.57 -8.87
N VAL A 216 -7.34 7.27 -10.15
CA VAL A 216 -6.31 6.60 -10.96
C VAL A 216 -5.04 7.46 -11.04
N SER A 217 -5.18 8.77 -11.27
CA SER A 217 -4.04 9.69 -11.31
C SER A 217 -3.39 9.89 -9.93
N ALA A 218 -4.16 9.88 -8.83
CA ALA A 218 -3.64 9.95 -7.48
C ALA A 218 -2.80 8.72 -7.12
N CYS A 219 -3.29 7.51 -7.43
CA CYS A 219 -2.56 6.26 -7.21
C CYS A 219 -1.29 6.18 -8.07
N LEU A 220 -1.36 6.60 -9.33
CA LEU A 220 -0.18 6.68 -10.21
C LEU A 220 0.85 7.67 -9.65
N LEU A 221 0.42 8.87 -9.28
CA LEU A 221 1.30 9.89 -8.69
C LEU A 221 1.95 9.39 -7.42
N ASN A 222 1.19 8.77 -6.51
CA ASN A 222 1.74 8.20 -5.29
C ASN A 222 2.86 7.19 -5.58
N GLY A 223 2.63 6.24 -6.51
CA GLY A 223 3.67 5.30 -6.95
C GLY A 223 4.91 6.00 -7.52
N LEU A 224 4.71 7.02 -8.38
CA LEU A 224 5.81 7.78 -8.99
C LEU A 224 6.65 8.55 -7.96
N ILE A 225 6.05 9.12 -6.92
CA ILE A 225 6.76 10.00 -5.98
C ILE A 225 7.24 9.28 -4.73
N LEU A 226 6.40 8.45 -4.09
CA LEU A 226 6.73 7.84 -2.80
C LEU A 226 7.80 6.76 -2.94
N THR A 227 7.66 5.85 -3.91
CA THR A 227 8.66 4.81 -4.16
C THR A 227 9.97 5.40 -4.68
N ALA A 228 9.90 6.45 -5.50
CA ALA A 228 11.10 7.20 -5.86
C ALA A 228 11.76 7.84 -4.64
N PHE A 229 10.98 8.41 -3.72
CA PHE A 229 11.50 9.03 -2.50
C PHE A 229 12.22 8.02 -1.60
N THR A 230 11.71 6.80 -1.44
CA THR A 230 12.38 5.76 -0.64
C THR A 230 13.77 5.40 -1.19
N THR A 231 13.98 5.54 -2.50
CA THR A 231 15.27 5.29 -3.15
C THR A 231 16.15 6.54 -3.18
N VAL A 232 15.58 7.68 -3.56
CA VAL A 232 16.32 8.95 -3.74
C VAL A 232 16.60 9.64 -2.41
N GLY A 233 15.69 9.54 -1.44
CA GLY A 233 15.82 10.23 -0.15
C GLY A 233 17.14 9.93 0.58
N PRO A 234 17.56 8.66 0.73
CA PRO A 234 18.87 8.33 1.29
C PRO A 234 20.03 8.92 0.48
N LEU A 235 19.98 8.82 -0.86
CA LEU A 235 21.02 9.33 -1.76
C LEU A 235 21.11 10.86 -1.71
N PHE A 236 19.97 11.54 -1.73
CA PHE A 236 19.88 13.00 -1.55
C PHE A 236 20.49 13.43 -0.23
N SER A 237 20.09 12.80 0.88
CA SER A 237 20.58 13.14 2.22
C SER A 237 22.10 12.94 2.35
N ALA A 238 22.63 11.87 1.75
CA ALA A 238 24.08 11.64 1.68
C ALA A 238 24.80 12.73 0.86
N ARG A 239 24.22 13.16 -0.26
CA ARG A 239 24.81 14.20 -1.12
C ARG A 239 24.82 15.60 -0.50
N ILE A 240 23.86 15.91 0.36
CA ILE A 240 23.85 17.17 1.11
C ILE A 240 24.70 17.10 2.41
N GLY A 241 25.40 15.97 2.64
CA GLY A 241 26.44 15.84 3.67
C GLY A 241 25.99 15.23 4.99
N PHE A 242 24.82 14.62 5.08
CA PHE A 242 24.41 13.89 6.28
C PHE A 242 25.08 12.51 6.36
N ASP A 243 25.44 12.13 7.59
CA ASP A 243 25.95 10.80 7.90
C ASP A 243 24.82 9.75 7.91
N GLN A 244 25.19 8.48 7.93
CA GLN A 244 24.25 7.37 7.90
C GLN A 244 23.18 7.46 8.99
N ARG A 245 23.55 7.87 10.22
CA ARG A 245 22.61 7.96 11.34
C ARG A 245 21.51 8.99 11.06
N HIS A 246 21.87 10.17 10.60
CA HIS A 246 20.90 11.22 10.27
C HIS A 246 20.04 10.81 9.08
N ILE A 247 20.61 10.16 8.05
CA ILE A 247 19.84 9.63 6.90
C ILE A 247 18.79 8.65 7.35
N VAL A 248 19.15 7.68 8.20
CA VAL A 248 18.20 6.69 8.74
C VAL A 248 17.10 7.36 9.53
N LEU A 249 17.42 8.36 10.38
CA LEU A 249 16.42 9.11 11.13
C LEU A 249 15.47 9.88 10.21
N LEU A 250 15.96 10.52 9.16
CA LEU A 250 15.14 11.22 8.16
C LEU A 250 14.16 10.25 7.48
N MET A 251 14.64 9.09 7.04
CA MET A 251 13.78 8.08 6.39
C MET A 251 12.76 7.47 7.35
N ALA A 252 13.13 7.27 8.62
CA ALA A 252 12.19 6.87 9.66
C ALA A 252 11.11 7.93 9.89
N CYS A 253 11.44 9.23 9.83
CA CYS A 253 10.45 10.31 9.89
C CYS A 253 9.44 10.23 8.75
N VAL A 254 9.85 9.86 7.53
CA VAL A 254 8.93 9.65 6.40
C VAL A 254 7.92 8.54 6.72
N SER A 255 8.42 7.39 7.17
CA SER A 255 7.57 6.22 7.47
C SER A 255 6.65 6.47 8.66
N LEU A 256 7.15 7.11 9.72
CA LEU A 256 6.36 7.49 10.89
C LEU A 256 5.35 8.59 10.54
N GLY A 257 5.74 9.55 9.70
CA GLY A 257 4.83 10.56 9.16
C GLY A 257 3.68 9.94 8.40
N GLY A 258 3.96 8.93 7.55
CA GLY A 258 2.95 8.11 6.88
C GLY A 258 2.00 7.48 7.88
N LEU A 259 2.54 6.80 8.88
CA LEU A 259 1.74 6.10 9.89
C LEU A 259 0.85 7.04 10.72
N PHE A 260 1.40 8.15 11.23
CA PHE A 260 0.70 9.02 12.18
C PHE A 260 -0.21 10.05 11.49
N LEU A 261 0.16 10.60 10.33
CA LEU A 261 -0.64 11.63 9.65
C LEU A 261 -1.76 11.04 8.80
N GLN A 262 -1.64 9.80 8.33
CA GLN A 262 -2.65 9.15 7.51
C GLN A 262 -4.01 9.06 8.25
N TRP A 263 -4.00 8.80 9.54
CA TRP A 263 -5.23 8.67 10.32
C TRP A 263 -6.00 10.01 10.46
N PRO A 264 -5.41 11.12 10.95
CA PRO A 264 -6.12 12.40 11.00
C PRO A 264 -6.53 12.90 9.61
N ILE A 265 -5.69 12.74 8.59
CA ILE A 265 -6.03 13.10 7.21
C ILE A 265 -7.25 12.32 6.72
N GLY A 266 -7.28 11.00 6.97
CA GLY A 266 -8.41 10.15 6.66
C GLY A 266 -9.69 10.64 7.34
N TYR A 267 -9.65 10.87 8.64
CA TYR A 267 -10.79 11.39 9.40
C TYR A 267 -11.32 12.72 8.87
N PHE A 268 -10.44 13.63 8.48
CA PHE A 268 -10.87 14.88 7.85
C PHE A 268 -11.43 14.65 6.45
N SER A 269 -10.86 13.72 5.68
CA SER A 269 -11.35 13.41 4.34
C SER A 269 -12.76 12.83 4.32
N ASP A 270 -13.18 12.15 5.41
CA ASP A 270 -14.55 11.64 5.55
C ASP A 270 -15.59 12.74 5.84
N LYS A 271 -15.14 13.89 6.35
CA LYS A 271 -16.02 15.03 6.68
C LYS A 271 -16.18 16.03 5.53
N ILE A 272 -15.35 15.96 4.50
CA ILE A 272 -15.37 16.83 3.35
C ILE A 272 -15.45 16.00 2.06
N ASP A 273 -15.78 16.64 0.95
CA ASP A 273 -15.68 15.97 -0.36
C ASP A 273 -14.22 15.50 -0.58
N ARG A 274 -14.02 14.21 -0.78
CA ARG A 274 -12.69 13.58 -0.96
C ARG A 274 -11.89 14.19 -2.11
N LEU A 275 -12.57 14.79 -3.12
CA LEU A 275 -11.87 15.51 -4.18
C LEU A 275 -11.18 16.76 -3.63
N HIS A 276 -11.81 17.49 -2.70
CA HIS A 276 -11.15 18.62 -2.01
C HIS A 276 -10.00 18.16 -1.14
N ALA A 277 -10.14 17.00 -0.47
CA ALA A 277 -9.04 16.41 0.28
C ALA A 277 -7.85 16.07 -0.62
N LEU A 278 -8.09 15.45 -1.79
CA LEU A 278 -7.04 15.15 -2.78
C LEU A 278 -6.33 16.40 -3.31
N ILE A 279 -7.08 17.49 -3.56
CA ILE A 279 -6.50 18.79 -3.96
C ILE A 279 -5.63 19.34 -2.81
N GLY A 280 -6.14 19.30 -1.57
CA GLY A 280 -5.40 19.75 -0.39
C GLY A 280 -4.09 18.97 -0.18
N LEU A 281 -4.14 17.64 -0.35
CA LEU A 281 -2.94 16.77 -0.31
C LEU A 281 -1.94 17.16 -1.41
N GLY A 282 -2.43 17.37 -2.63
CA GLY A 282 -1.58 17.84 -3.74
C GLY A 282 -0.92 19.19 -3.44
N LEU A 283 -1.65 20.17 -2.93
CA LEU A 283 -1.09 21.46 -2.53
C LEU A 283 -0.07 21.33 -1.38
N GLY A 284 -0.35 20.46 -0.40
CA GLY A 284 0.57 20.18 0.69
C GLY A 284 1.88 19.55 0.22
N ILE A 285 1.80 18.52 -0.64
CA ILE A 285 2.99 17.88 -1.22
C ILE A 285 3.78 18.89 -2.06
N LEU A 286 3.11 19.74 -2.84
CA LEU A 286 3.75 20.78 -3.63
C LEU A 286 4.51 21.77 -2.75
N ALA A 287 3.89 22.25 -1.66
CA ALA A 287 4.51 23.18 -0.72
C ALA A 287 5.74 22.58 -0.03
N VAL A 288 5.63 21.32 0.46
CA VAL A 288 6.76 20.62 1.09
C VAL A 288 7.87 20.37 0.08
N SER A 289 7.55 19.96 -1.14
CA SER A 289 8.55 19.74 -2.20
C SER A 289 9.25 21.05 -2.58
N ALA A 290 8.53 22.16 -2.68
CA ALA A 290 9.12 23.47 -2.91
C ALA A 290 10.09 23.88 -1.78
N ALA A 291 9.72 23.61 -0.53
CA ALA A 291 10.62 23.83 0.61
C ALA A 291 11.89 22.96 0.53
N LEU A 292 11.72 21.68 0.14
CA LEU A 292 12.83 20.73 0.02
C LEU A 292 13.78 21.00 -1.16
N VAL A 293 13.33 21.73 -2.19
CA VAL A 293 14.23 22.21 -3.27
C VAL A 293 15.35 23.09 -2.72
N TRP A 294 15.09 23.84 -1.63
CA TRP A 294 16.05 24.73 -0.98
C TRP A 294 16.79 24.05 0.18
N ALA A 295 16.55 22.74 0.40
CA ALA A 295 17.21 22.01 1.47
C ALA A 295 18.69 21.81 1.16
N ASP A 296 19.55 22.25 2.07
CA ASP A 296 20.99 22.03 2.05
C ASP A 296 21.51 21.62 3.43
N HIS A 297 22.83 21.45 3.56
CA HIS A 297 23.48 21.10 4.83
C HIS A 297 23.35 22.16 5.94
N ARG A 298 22.90 23.37 5.62
CA ARG A 298 22.67 24.46 6.58
C ARG A 298 21.30 24.43 7.20
N MET A 299 20.36 23.69 6.57
CA MET A 299 19.02 23.56 7.12
C MET A 299 19.07 22.79 8.45
N PRO A 300 18.43 23.31 9.53
CA PRO A 300 18.36 22.59 10.80
C PRO A 300 17.80 21.17 10.61
N PHE A 301 18.47 20.16 11.17
CA PHE A 301 18.06 18.77 11.04
C PHE A 301 16.58 18.55 11.44
N ALA A 302 16.14 19.19 12.53
CA ALA A 302 14.76 19.09 13.00
C ALA A 302 13.74 19.59 11.96
N LEU A 303 14.05 20.66 11.23
CA LEU A 303 13.19 21.17 10.16
C LEU A 303 13.14 20.19 8.97
N LEU A 304 14.30 19.65 8.58
CA LEU A 304 14.36 18.67 7.51
C LEU A 304 13.61 17.39 7.89
N ALA A 305 13.76 16.91 9.12
CA ALA A 305 13.04 15.76 9.66
C ALA A 305 11.50 15.99 9.66
N LEU A 306 11.07 17.19 10.05
CA LEU A 306 9.66 17.60 9.97
C LEU A 306 9.14 17.59 8.53
N LEU A 307 9.88 18.18 7.59
CA LEU A 307 9.51 18.21 6.18
C LEU A 307 9.42 16.79 5.58
N PHE A 308 10.37 15.91 5.91
CA PHE A 308 10.34 14.50 5.50
C PHE A 308 9.13 13.76 6.08
N GLY A 309 8.84 13.96 7.37
CA GLY A 309 7.67 13.36 8.02
C GLY A 309 6.36 13.84 7.43
N VAL A 310 6.22 15.15 7.20
CA VAL A 310 5.02 15.73 6.57
C VAL A 310 4.88 15.23 5.13
N PHE A 311 5.98 15.17 4.36
CA PHE A 311 5.97 14.61 3.02
C PHE A 311 5.45 13.15 3.03
N GLY A 312 6.00 12.31 3.90
CA GLY A 312 5.58 10.91 4.05
C GLY A 312 4.09 10.79 4.37
N GLY A 313 3.61 11.58 5.34
CA GLY A 313 2.21 11.60 5.74
C GLY A 313 1.25 12.01 4.62
N LEU A 314 1.58 13.07 3.89
CA LEU A 314 0.77 13.54 2.78
C LEU A 314 0.79 12.56 1.59
N ALA A 315 1.97 12.04 1.26
CA ALA A 315 2.13 11.11 0.16
C ALA A 315 1.40 9.78 0.41
N GLU A 316 1.56 9.15 1.60
CA GLU A 316 0.83 7.93 1.95
C GLU A 316 -0.68 8.14 1.92
N SER A 317 -1.17 9.27 2.44
CA SER A 317 -2.58 9.61 2.46
C SER A 317 -3.15 9.80 1.06
N LEU A 318 -2.35 10.23 0.08
CA LEU A 318 -2.79 10.43 -1.29
C LEU A 318 -3.32 9.14 -1.93
N TYR A 319 -2.65 8.00 -1.69
CA TYR A 319 -3.11 6.70 -2.16
C TYR A 319 -4.42 6.28 -1.46
N ALA A 320 -4.45 6.33 -0.13
CA ALA A 320 -5.58 5.88 0.66
C ALA A 320 -6.86 6.70 0.37
N VAL A 321 -6.76 8.03 0.32
CA VAL A 321 -7.89 8.92 -0.03
C VAL A 321 -8.28 8.73 -1.51
N GLY A 322 -7.31 8.47 -2.40
CA GLY A 322 -7.56 8.15 -3.80
C GLY A 322 -8.39 6.88 -3.98
N VAL A 323 -8.05 5.81 -3.26
CA VAL A 323 -8.82 4.55 -3.25
C VAL A 323 -10.23 4.78 -2.68
N ALA A 324 -10.33 5.46 -1.55
CA ALA A 324 -11.60 5.78 -0.93
C ALA A 324 -12.52 6.60 -1.86
N HIS A 325 -11.96 7.61 -2.56
CA HIS A 325 -12.70 8.40 -3.55
C HIS A 325 -13.19 7.56 -4.75
N ALA A 326 -12.45 6.51 -5.14
CA ALA A 326 -12.88 5.60 -6.19
C ALA A 326 -14.02 4.70 -5.71
N ASN A 327 -13.93 4.19 -4.49
CA ASN A 327 -14.94 3.31 -3.88
C ASN A 327 -16.28 4.01 -3.69
N ASP A 328 -16.29 5.29 -3.28
CA ASP A 328 -17.52 6.09 -3.18
C ASP A 328 -18.33 6.17 -4.50
N ARG A 329 -17.70 5.83 -5.63
CA ARG A 329 -18.30 5.90 -6.97
C ARG A 329 -18.50 4.55 -7.62
N ALA A 330 -18.11 3.49 -6.95
CA ALA A 330 -18.22 2.13 -7.46
C ALA A 330 -19.40 1.40 -6.83
N VAL A 331 -19.92 0.43 -7.57
CA VAL A 331 -20.90 -0.52 -7.02
C VAL A 331 -20.12 -1.57 -6.21
N ALA A 332 -20.67 -2.03 -5.08
CA ALA A 332 -19.99 -2.97 -4.17
C ALA A 332 -19.41 -4.22 -4.86
N THR A 333 -20.07 -4.71 -5.92
CA THR A 333 -19.58 -5.85 -6.72
C THR A 333 -18.28 -5.59 -7.47
N ASP A 334 -17.91 -4.32 -7.67
CA ASP A 334 -16.74 -3.89 -8.45
C ASP A 334 -15.53 -3.55 -7.59
N TYR A 335 -15.67 -3.47 -6.26
CA TYR A 335 -14.60 -3.00 -5.35
C TYR A 335 -13.29 -3.77 -5.52
N VAL A 336 -13.33 -5.09 -5.57
CA VAL A 336 -12.12 -5.91 -5.73
C VAL A 336 -11.42 -5.65 -7.06
N ALA A 337 -12.18 -5.55 -8.16
CA ALA A 337 -11.62 -5.28 -9.48
C ALA A 337 -11.06 -3.85 -9.58
N LEU A 338 -11.76 -2.86 -9.00
CA LEU A 338 -11.33 -1.47 -8.94
C LEU A 338 -10.05 -1.33 -8.15
N SER A 339 -9.99 -1.89 -6.95
CA SER A 339 -8.84 -1.80 -6.07
C SER A 339 -7.62 -2.53 -6.63
N SER A 340 -7.83 -3.70 -7.26
CA SER A 340 -6.77 -4.39 -8.01
C SER A 340 -6.22 -3.52 -9.14
N THR A 341 -7.10 -2.78 -9.82
CA THR A 341 -6.71 -1.87 -10.90
C THR A 341 -5.92 -0.68 -10.36
N LEU A 342 -6.35 -0.08 -9.23
CA LEU A 342 -5.65 1.05 -8.60
C LEU A 342 -4.27 0.62 -8.07
N LEU A 343 -4.17 -0.57 -7.46
CA LEU A 343 -2.89 -1.14 -7.03
C LEU A 343 -1.95 -1.41 -8.22
N PHE A 344 -2.49 -1.92 -9.33
CA PHE A 344 -1.72 -2.10 -10.57
C PHE A 344 -1.16 -0.77 -11.08
N VAL A 345 -1.98 0.29 -11.12
CA VAL A 345 -1.57 1.63 -11.56
C VAL A 345 -0.52 2.21 -10.61
N TRP A 346 -0.69 2.03 -9.30
CA TRP A 346 0.31 2.40 -8.31
C TRP A 346 1.64 1.68 -8.54
N ALA A 347 1.62 0.36 -8.73
CA ALA A 347 2.82 -0.44 -8.95
C ALA A 347 3.53 -0.08 -10.27
N LEU A 348 2.78 0.32 -11.29
CA LEU A 348 3.34 0.88 -12.53
C LEU A 348 4.09 2.18 -12.24
N GLY A 349 3.48 3.11 -11.49
CA GLY A 349 4.14 4.33 -11.04
C GLY A 349 5.40 4.04 -10.21
N SER A 350 5.32 3.07 -9.30
CA SER A 350 6.43 2.63 -8.45
C SER A 350 7.60 2.03 -9.24
N SER A 351 7.32 1.44 -10.40
CA SER A 351 8.37 0.91 -11.29
C SER A 351 9.05 2.00 -12.12
N ILE A 352 8.34 3.09 -12.42
CA ILE A 352 8.84 4.18 -13.27
C ILE A 352 9.49 5.29 -12.44
N GLY A 353 8.98 5.57 -11.25
CA GLY A 353 9.39 6.69 -10.40
C GLY A 353 10.88 6.67 -10.01
N PRO A 354 11.41 5.57 -9.43
CA PRO A 354 12.80 5.52 -8.98
C PRO A 354 13.83 5.80 -10.07
N PRO A 355 13.76 5.20 -11.28
CA PRO A 355 14.69 5.54 -12.35
C PRO A 355 14.67 7.03 -12.72
N ILE A 356 13.49 7.63 -12.88
CA ILE A 356 13.38 9.04 -13.25
C ILE A 356 13.93 9.93 -12.12
N GLY A 357 13.55 9.64 -10.87
CA GLY A 357 13.99 10.40 -9.71
C GLY A 357 15.51 10.35 -9.49
N THR A 358 16.11 9.17 -9.62
CA THR A 358 17.57 9.00 -9.49
C THR A 358 18.32 9.60 -10.67
N TYR A 359 17.77 9.55 -11.89
CA TYR A 359 18.37 10.19 -13.05
C TYR A 359 18.35 11.72 -12.92
N ALA A 360 17.25 12.29 -12.39
CA ALA A 360 17.18 13.72 -12.10
C ALA A 360 18.24 14.14 -11.04
N LEU A 361 18.39 13.34 -9.97
CA LEU A 361 19.42 13.54 -8.95
C LEU A 361 20.84 13.49 -9.55
N GLN A 362 21.10 12.55 -10.47
CA GLN A 362 22.42 12.33 -11.06
C GLN A 362 22.84 13.42 -12.04
N LEU A 363 21.94 13.84 -12.94
CA LEU A 363 22.27 14.67 -14.09
C LEU A 363 22.13 16.18 -13.83
N ILE A 364 21.26 16.59 -12.89
CA ILE A 364 20.90 17.99 -12.71
C ILE A 364 21.47 18.51 -11.38
N ALA A 365 20.88 18.11 -10.27
CA ALA A 365 21.27 18.51 -8.92
C ALA A 365 20.59 17.60 -7.87
N PRO A 366 21.10 17.55 -6.62
CA PRO A 366 20.45 16.80 -5.55
C PRO A 366 18.97 17.19 -5.36
N SER A 367 18.64 18.48 -5.45
CA SER A 367 17.29 19.01 -5.30
C SER A 367 16.38 18.78 -6.52
N ALA A 368 16.90 18.34 -7.67
CA ALA A 368 16.10 18.13 -8.89
C ALA A 368 15.01 17.08 -8.70
N PHE A 369 15.20 16.13 -7.79
CA PHE A 369 14.16 15.18 -7.42
C PHE A 369 12.92 15.89 -6.86
N PHE A 370 13.07 16.88 -6.01
CA PHE A 370 11.93 17.61 -5.45
C PHE A 370 11.26 18.50 -6.49
N VAL A 371 12.01 19.00 -7.48
CA VAL A 371 11.40 19.66 -8.66
C VAL A 371 10.57 18.68 -9.46
N TYR A 372 11.08 17.46 -9.71
CA TYR A 372 10.29 16.39 -10.34
C TYR A 372 9.00 16.10 -9.58
N VAL A 373 9.06 15.93 -8.26
CA VAL A 373 7.88 15.73 -7.42
C VAL A 373 6.92 16.91 -7.52
N ALA A 374 7.42 18.15 -7.42
CA ALA A 374 6.62 19.36 -7.50
C ALA A 374 5.88 19.48 -8.85
N VAL A 375 6.57 19.22 -9.96
CA VAL A 375 5.98 19.28 -11.31
C VAL A 375 4.87 18.24 -11.47
N LEU A 376 5.10 16.98 -11.10
CA LEU A 376 4.07 15.94 -11.19
C LEU A 376 2.87 16.23 -10.30
N THR A 377 3.13 16.70 -9.07
CA THR A 377 2.07 17.05 -8.13
C THR A 377 1.28 18.28 -8.58
N LEU A 378 1.94 19.26 -9.20
CA LEU A 378 1.27 20.42 -9.80
C LEU A 378 0.33 19.98 -10.93
N ILE A 379 0.81 19.13 -11.85
CA ILE A 379 0.01 18.58 -12.95
C ILE A 379 -1.23 17.86 -12.39
N PHE A 380 -1.05 17.01 -11.38
CA PHE A 380 -2.13 16.31 -10.71
C PHE A 380 -3.13 17.29 -10.06
N THR A 381 -2.65 18.28 -9.31
CA THR A 381 -3.49 19.24 -8.60
C THR A 381 -4.31 20.09 -9.59
N LEU A 382 -3.70 20.57 -10.67
CA LEU A 382 -4.40 21.29 -11.74
C LEU A 382 -5.46 20.41 -12.41
N PHE A 383 -5.14 19.12 -12.68
CA PHE A 383 -6.10 18.17 -13.21
C PHE A 383 -7.27 17.94 -12.24
N ALA A 384 -7.01 17.77 -10.94
CA ALA A 384 -8.05 17.60 -9.93
C ALA A 384 -8.95 18.85 -9.80
N VAL A 385 -8.38 20.05 -9.83
CA VAL A 385 -9.12 21.33 -9.83
C VAL A 385 -9.96 21.46 -11.11
N TRP A 386 -9.39 21.14 -12.27
CA TRP A 386 -10.14 21.15 -13.53
C TRP A 386 -11.32 20.16 -13.50
N ARG A 387 -11.15 18.99 -12.93
CA ARG A 387 -12.24 18.01 -12.75
C ARG A 387 -13.31 18.52 -11.78
N LEU A 388 -12.91 19.21 -10.72
CA LEU A 388 -13.84 19.82 -9.78
C LEU A 388 -14.71 20.88 -10.49
N SER A 389 -14.11 21.75 -11.32
CA SER A 389 -14.84 22.80 -12.06
C SER A 389 -15.80 22.24 -13.12
N ARG A 390 -15.52 21.02 -13.64
CA ARG A 390 -16.38 20.35 -14.63
C ARG A 390 -17.46 19.47 -14.02
N ARG A 391 -17.44 19.28 -12.71
CA ARG A 391 -18.44 18.49 -11.99
C ARG A 391 -19.77 19.26 -12.05
N LYS A 392 -20.71 18.86 -12.92
CA LYS A 392 -22.11 19.24 -12.74
C LYS A 392 -22.51 18.71 -11.38
N ALA A 393 -23.32 19.47 -10.63
CA ALA A 393 -23.80 19.11 -9.30
C ALA A 393 -24.57 17.76 -9.37
N GLU A 394 -23.84 16.65 -9.51
CA GLU A 394 -24.36 15.31 -9.30
C GLU A 394 -24.62 15.20 -7.81
N ARG A 395 -25.85 14.83 -7.47
CA ARG A 395 -26.26 14.56 -6.09
C ARG A 395 -25.19 13.64 -5.46
N LEU A 396 -24.60 14.11 -4.39
CA LEU A 396 -23.73 13.32 -3.52
C LEU A 396 -24.55 12.07 -3.14
N ILE A 397 -24.04 10.90 -3.48
CA ILE A 397 -24.57 9.64 -2.93
C ILE A 397 -24.37 9.75 -1.42
N GLU A 398 -25.44 9.69 -0.65
CA GLU A 398 -25.50 10.03 0.77
C GLU A 398 -24.75 9.05 1.70
N SER A 399 -24.00 8.09 1.18
CA SER A 399 -23.21 7.14 1.98
C SER A 399 -21.73 7.28 1.67
N HIS A 400 -21.01 8.02 2.51
CA HIS A 400 -19.56 7.93 2.58
C HIS A 400 -19.21 6.66 3.36
N GLU A 401 -18.37 5.82 2.77
CA GLU A 401 -17.76 4.72 3.53
C GLU A 401 -16.68 5.29 4.46
N ASP A 402 -16.60 4.75 5.68
CA ASP A 402 -15.58 5.14 6.65
C ASP A 402 -14.17 4.94 6.07
N PHE A 403 -13.29 5.92 6.31
CA PHE A 403 -11.91 5.84 5.88
C PHE A 403 -11.19 4.67 6.55
N LEU A 404 -10.60 3.82 5.72
CA LEU A 404 -9.67 2.78 6.16
C LEU A 404 -8.29 3.08 5.58
N ALA A 405 -7.28 3.02 6.43
CA ALA A 405 -5.89 3.10 5.98
C ALA A 405 -5.56 1.81 5.23
N TYR A 406 -5.18 1.93 3.97
CA TYR A 406 -4.81 0.79 3.13
C TYR A 406 -3.31 0.81 2.85
N PRO A 407 -2.57 -0.24 3.21
CA PRO A 407 -1.21 -0.42 2.72
C PRO A 407 -1.26 -0.85 1.24
N GLN A 408 -0.23 -0.48 0.48
CA GLN A 408 -0.07 -0.87 -0.92
C GLN A 408 0.51 -2.28 -1.01
N THR A 409 -0.25 -3.29 -0.56
CA THR A 409 0.28 -4.64 -0.37
C THR A 409 -0.28 -5.67 -1.34
N SER A 410 -1.59 -5.89 -1.34
CA SER A 410 -2.18 -6.84 -2.29
C SER A 410 -3.65 -6.52 -2.62
N PRO A 411 -4.19 -7.08 -3.72
CA PRO A 411 -5.60 -6.92 -4.07
C PRO A 411 -6.56 -7.52 -3.05
N GLU A 412 -6.14 -8.52 -2.30
CA GLU A 412 -6.96 -9.27 -1.34
C GLU A 412 -7.35 -8.43 -0.13
N ILE A 413 -6.58 -7.39 0.20
CA ILE A 413 -6.89 -6.50 1.31
C ILE A 413 -8.24 -5.80 1.12
N TYR A 414 -8.66 -5.61 -0.12
CA TYR A 414 -9.92 -4.95 -0.46
C TYR A 414 -11.14 -5.87 -0.33
N ALA A 415 -10.95 -7.18 -0.23
CA ALA A 415 -12.01 -8.13 0.12
C ALA A 415 -12.47 -7.97 1.58
N TRP A 416 -11.78 -7.13 2.37
CA TRP A 416 -12.10 -6.81 3.76
C TRP A 416 -13.13 -5.70 3.90
N LEU A 417 -13.45 -4.98 2.82
CA LEU A 417 -14.48 -3.95 2.85
C LEU A 417 -15.79 -4.56 3.36
N PRO A 418 -16.42 -3.94 4.39
CA PRO A 418 -17.69 -4.42 4.88
C PRO A 418 -18.70 -4.41 3.70
N TYR A 419 -19.23 -5.57 3.38
CA TYR A 419 -20.36 -5.68 2.49
C TYR A 419 -21.56 -5.08 3.21
N HIS A 420 -21.86 -3.82 2.97
CA HIS A 420 -23.13 -3.26 3.36
C HIS A 420 -24.21 -3.98 2.56
N LYS A 421 -24.95 -4.87 3.25
CA LYS A 421 -26.20 -5.41 2.72
C LYS A 421 -27.01 -4.22 2.24
N ASP A 422 -27.27 -4.18 0.94
CA ASP A 422 -28.16 -3.21 0.34
C ASP A 422 -29.44 -3.11 1.19
N LYS A 423 -29.71 -1.96 1.78
CA LYS A 423 -31.03 -1.64 2.32
C LYS A 423 -32.12 -1.69 1.25
N ASP A 424 -31.73 -1.87 -0.01
CA ASP A 424 -32.63 -1.95 -1.16
C ASP A 424 -33.20 -3.36 -1.42
N THR A 425 -32.76 -4.41 -0.69
CA THR A 425 -33.35 -5.75 -0.81
C THR A 425 -34.60 -5.97 0.08
N GLU A 426 -35.00 -4.95 0.83
CA GLU A 426 -36.30 -4.92 1.52
C GLU A 426 -37.42 -4.21 0.71
N ARG A 427 -37.24 -3.99 -0.58
CA ARG A 427 -38.40 -3.72 -1.42
C ARG A 427 -39.22 -5.03 -1.55
N GLU A 428 -40.32 -5.06 -0.82
CA GLU A 428 -41.34 -6.10 -0.96
C GLU A 428 -41.54 -6.45 -2.45
N PRO A 429 -41.59 -7.71 -2.82
CA PRO A 429 -41.99 -8.08 -4.17
C PRO A 429 -43.34 -7.43 -4.46
N PRO A 430 -43.60 -6.95 -5.67
CA PRO A 430 -44.87 -6.34 -6.02
C PRO A 430 -45.98 -7.32 -5.66
N LYS A 431 -46.90 -6.88 -4.79
CA LYS A 431 -48.12 -7.63 -4.46
C LYS A 431 -48.79 -8.02 -5.77
N THR A 432 -48.75 -9.30 -6.10
CA THR A 432 -49.59 -9.88 -7.14
C THR A 432 -51.01 -9.51 -6.79
N GLN A 433 -51.63 -8.64 -7.55
CA GLN A 433 -53.07 -8.42 -7.51
C GLN A 433 -53.71 -9.80 -7.83
N ASP A 434 -54.26 -10.40 -6.79
CA ASP A 434 -55.19 -11.53 -6.93
C ASP A 434 -56.33 -11.09 -7.83
N ALA A 435 -56.31 -11.55 -9.07
CA ALA A 435 -57.49 -11.58 -9.92
C ALA A 435 -58.40 -12.67 -9.36
N ALA A 436 -59.21 -12.28 -8.38
CA ALA A 436 -60.38 -13.06 -7.98
C ALA A 436 -61.40 -13.01 -9.13
N GLY A 437 -61.31 -13.95 -10.03
CA GLY A 437 -62.37 -14.30 -10.95
C GLY A 437 -63.38 -15.20 -10.24
N ASP A 438 -64.58 -14.69 -10.06
CA ASP A 438 -65.76 -15.35 -9.50
C ASP A 438 -66.14 -16.53 -10.37
N PRO A 439 -66.33 -17.77 -9.86
CA PRO A 439 -66.82 -18.91 -10.63
C PRO A 439 -68.33 -19.04 -10.44
N LYS A 440 -69.09 -18.27 -11.16
CA LYS A 440 -70.51 -18.60 -11.40
C LYS A 440 -70.82 -18.33 -12.87
N ASP A 441 -70.97 -19.43 -13.62
CA ASP A 441 -71.87 -19.70 -14.68
C ASP A 441 -71.31 -20.76 -15.63
N ALA A 442 -71.54 -21.99 -15.26
CA ALA A 442 -71.47 -23.13 -16.18
C ALA A 442 -72.69 -24.01 -15.93
N LYS A 443 -73.83 -23.62 -16.55
CA LYS A 443 -74.91 -24.52 -16.90
C LYS A 443 -75.49 -24.03 -18.24
N GLN A 444 -75.11 -24.67 -19.27
CA GLN A 444 -75.91 -25.31 -20.32
C GLN A 444 -75.02 -25.90 -21.38
#